data_b358283b10a6293ca9b486a83bdd07ff
#
_entry.id   b358283b10a6293ca9b486a83bdd07ff
#
_cell.length_a   1.000
_cell.length_b   1.000
_cell.length_c   1.000
_cell.angle_alpha   90.00
_cell.angle_beta   90.00
_cell.angle_gamma   90.00
#
_symmetry.space_group_name_H-M   'P 1'
#
loop_
_entity.id
_entity.type
_entity.pdbx_description
1 polymer ?
#
loop_
_entity_poly.entity_id
_entity_poly.type
_entity_poly.pdbx_seq_one_letter_code
_entity_poly.pdbx_strand_id
1 'polypeptide(L)'
;MRLKELLKDVEVLEVCGDSNIEINNIHCDSRKVREKDMFIALVGTREDGNRYIDSAINNGACIIVSNKKPESLINERTYVITQDTHDALAIIASNYYNRPSDKLKL
;
A
#
# COMPACT_ATOMS: atom_id res chain seq x y z
N MET A 1 11.45 -4.90 -0.47
CA MET A 1 11.58 -3.58 0.18
C MET A 1 10.63 -3.50 1.35
N ARG A 2 11.06 -2.94 2.44
CA ARG A 2 10.23 -2.87 3.64
C ARG A 2 9.26 -1.71 3.58
N LEU A 3 8.13 -1.87 4.25
CA LEU A 3 7.09 -0.85 4.26
C LEU A 3 7.60 0.52 4.69
N LYS A 4 8.37 0.58 5.76
CA LYS A 4 8.84 1.88 6.25
C LYS A 4 9.72 2.61 5.24
N GLU A 5 10.42 1.88 4.40
CA GLU A 5 11.21 2.50 3.33
C GLU A 5 10.31 3.07 2.25
N LEU A 6 9.22 2.37 1.97
CA LEU A 6 8.25 2.82 0.97
C LEU A 6 7.48 4.05 1.43
N LEU A 7 7.31 4.20 2.74
CA LEU A 7 6.56 5.32 3.30
C LEU A 7 7.39 6.59 3.50
N LYS A 8 8.65 6.57 3.12
CA LYS A 8 9.48 7.75 3.22
C LYS A 8 8.84 8.88 2.41
N ASP A 9 8.70 10.03 3.03
CA ASP A 9 8.09 11.22 2.44
C ASP A 9 6.58 11.10 2.19
N VAL A 10 5.95 10.00 2.59
CA VAL A 10 4.50 9.87 2.51
C VAL A 10 3.87 10.48 3.75
N GLU A 11 2.85 11.29 3.55
CA GLU A 11 2.11 11.88 4.66
C GLU A 11 1.12 10.85 5.20
N VAL A 12 1.53 10.16 6.24
CA VAL A 12 0.75 9.08 6.85
C VAL A 12 0.02 9.58 8.08
N LEU A 13 -1.28 9.32 8.14
CA LEU A 13 -2.09 9.69 9.30
C LEU A 13 -2.01 8.64 10.41
N GLU A 14 -1.99 7.37 10.01
CA GLU A 14 -1.95 6.28 10.98
C GLU A 14 -1.42 5.01 10.33
N VAL A 15 -0.70 4.21 11.08
CA VAL A 15 -0.28 2.87 10.64
C VAL A 15 -0.79 1.87 11.68
N CYS A 16 -1.58 0.92 11.22
CA CYS A 16 -2.13 -0.13 12.08
C CYS A 16 -1.47 -1.44 11.68
N GLY A 17 -0.55 -1.91 12.51
CA GLY A 17 0.16 -3.16 12.25
C GLY A 17 1.66 -2.97 12.19
N ASP A 18 2.34 -3.95 11.63
CA ASP A 18 3.80 -3.98 11.57
C ASP A 18 4.31 -3.17 10.37
N SER A 19 5.14 -2.18 10.62
CA SER A 19 5.73 -1.37 9.57
C SER A 19 7.04 -1.94 9.04
N ASN A 20 7.48 -3.06 9.57
CA ASN A 20 8.75 -3.67 9.20
C ASN A 20 8.61 -4.81 8.20
N ILE A 21 7.42 -5.04 7.67
CA ILE A 21 7.20 -6.13 6.74
C ILE A 21 7.70 -5.77 5.35
N GLU A 22 8.08 -6.80 4.60
CA GLU A 22 8.51 -6.61 3.24
C GLU A 22 7.37 -6.90 2.29
N ILE A 23 7.37 -6.25 1.14
CA ILE A 23 6.38 -6.48 0.12
C ILE A 23 7.03 -6.91 -1.18
N ASN A 24 6.26 -7.61 -2.02
CA ASN A 24 6.73 -8.03 -3.33
C ASN A 24 6.42 -6.99 -4.39
N ASN A 25 5.18 -6.58 -4.52
CA ASN A 25 4.76 -5.62 -5.53
C ASN A 25 3.71 -4.68 -5.00
N ILE A 26 3.44 -3.62 -5.76
CA ILE A 26 2.44 -2.61 -5.44
C ILE A 26 1.38 -2.65 -6.53
N HIS A 27 0.12 -2.73 -6.13
CA HIS A 27 -1.00 -2.75 -7.07
C HIS A 27 -2.14 -1.85 -6.61
N CYS A 28 -2.84 -1.27 -7.57
CA CYS A 28 -4.06 -0.52 -7.31
C CYS A 28 -5.29 -1.28 -7.79
N ASP A 29 -5.08 -2.43 -8.41
CA ASP A 29 -6.15 -3.29 -8.91
C ASP A 29 -6.14 -4.56 -8.07
N SER A 30 -7.22 -4.78 -7.32
CA SER A 30 -7.30 -5.94 -6.42
C SER A 30 -7.16 -7.27 -7.16
N ARG A 31 -7.52 -7.31 -8.43
CA ARG A 31 -7.43 -8.53 -9.23
C ARG A 31 -6.00 -8.94 -9.54
N LYS A 32 -5.07 -7.99 -9.48
CA LYS A 32 -3.65 -8.24 -9.77
C LYS A 32 -2.84 -8.57 -8.53
N VAL A 33 -3.42 -8.36 -7.36
CA VAL A 33 -2.72 -8.59 -6.11
C VAL A 33 -2.40 -10.06 -5.93
N ARG A 34 -1.19 -10.33 -5.45
CA ARG A 34 -0.75 -11.66 -5.08
C ARG A 34 -0.27 -11.64 -3.64
N GLU A 35 0.19 -12.77 -3.16
CA GLU A 35 0.65 -12.88 -1.78
C GLU A 35 1.78 -11.89 -1.49
N LYS A 36 1.70 -11.22 -0.36
CA LYS A 36 2.68 -10.25 0.12
C LYS A 36 2.77 -8.98 -0.72
N ASP A 37 1.73 -8.69 -1.48
CA ASP A 37 1.68 -7.44 -2.23
C ASP A 37 1.04 -6.34 -1.39
N MET A 38 1.27 -5.10 -1.82
CA MET A 38 0.61 -3.94 -1.25
C MET A 38 -0.54 -3.54 -2.18
N PHE A 39 -1.71 -3.30 -1.59
CA PHE A 39 -2.85 -2.78 -2.34
C PHE A 39 -3.10 -1.33 -1.93
N ILE A 40 -3.18 -0.44 -2.90
CA ILE A 40 -3.49 0.97 -2.65
C ILE A 40 -4.90 1.25 -3.14
N ALA A 41 -5.78 1.58 -2.21
CA ALA A 41 -7.19 1.81 -2.49
C ALA A 41 -7.38 3.26 -2.98
N LEU A 42 -7.32 3.44 -4.29
CA LEU A 42 -7.47 4.77 -4.87
C LEU A 42 -8.95 5.19 -4.87
N VAL A 43 -9.19 6.44 -4.53
CA VAL A 43 -10.53 7.00 -4.55
C VAL A 43 -10.66 7.88 -5.79
N GLY A 44 -11.56 7.51 -6.68
CA GLY A 44 -11.79 8.25 -7.91
C GLY A 44 -13.19 8.81 -7.98
N THR A 45 -13.52 9.47 -9.09
CA THR A 45 -14.84 10.05 -9.28
C THR A 45 -15.92 9.01 -9.54
N ARG A 46 -15.53 7.86 -10.10
CA ARG A 46 -16.49 6.80 -10.44
C ARG A 46 -16.39 5.61 -9.50
N GLU A 47 -15.21 5.36 -8.96
CA GLU A 47 -14.99 4.21 -8.12
C GLU A 47 -14.28 4.61 -6.85
N ASP A 48 -14.60 3.89 -5.79
CA ASP A 48 -13.93 4.03 -4.52
C ASP A 48 -13.15 2.74 -4.29
N GLY A 49 -11.83 2.82 -4.35
CA GLY A 49 -10.96 1.65 -4.18
C GLY A 49 -11.15 0.97 -2.84
N ASN A 50 -11.72 1.66 -1.84
CA ASN A 50 -11.99 1.04 -0.56
C ASN A 50 -12.95 -0.15 -0.68
N ARG A 51 -13.75 -0.18 -1.73
CA ARG A 51 -14.69 -1.29 -1.97
C ARG A 51 -13.98 -2.58 -2.30
N TYR A 52 -12.72 -2.50 -2.71
CA TYR A 52 -11.97 -3.67 -3.16
C TYR A 52 -10.94 -4.15 -2.15
N ILE A 53 -10.94 -3.58 -0.95
CA ILE A 53 -9.97 -3.97 0.07
C ILE A 53 -10.11 -5.44 0.43
N ASP A 54 -11.34 -5.91 0.62
CA ASP A 54 -11.56 -7.31 0.98
C ASP A 54 -11.08 -8.25 -0.13
N SER A 55 -11.31 -7.89 -1.38
CA SER A 55 -10.83 -8.69 -2.50
C SER A 55 -9.32 -8.75 -2.54
N ALA A 56 -8.66 -7.61 -2.29
CA ALA A 56 -7.21 -7.56 -2.26
C ALA A 56 -6.65 -8.45 -1.15
N ILE A 57 -7.27 -8.41 0.03
CA ILE A 57 -6.85 -9.25 1.14
C ILE A 57 -7.01 -10.72 0.81
N ASN A 58 -8.14 -11.08 0.18
CA ASN A 58 -8.38 -12.46 -0.23
C ASN A 58 -7.35 -12.93 -1.25
N ASN A 59 -6.79 -12.02 -2.03
CA ASN A 59 -5.77 -12.36 -3.01
C ASN A 59 -4.36 -12.35 -2.44
N GLY A 60 -4.19 -11.96 -1.18
CA GLY A 60 -2.92 -12.07 -0.52
C GLY A 60 -2.25 -10.78 -0.09
N ALA A 61 -2.91 -9.63 -0.26
CA ALA A 61 -2.35 -8.36 0.15
C ALA A 61 -2.00 -8.38 1.64
N CYS A 62 -0.79 -7.98 1.96
CA CYS A 62 -0.36 -7.89 3.36
C CYS A 62 -0.40 -6.46 3.87
N ILE A 63 -0.45 -5.48 2.97
CA ILE A 63 -0.50 -4.07 3.33
C ILE A 63 -1.61 -3.42 2.52
N ILE A 64 -2.44 -2.65 3.21
CA ILE A 64 -3.53 -1.89 2.59
C ILE A 64 -3.29 -0.41 2.85
N VAL A 65 -3.21 0.37 1.78
CA VAL A 65 -3.13 1.83 1.89
C VAL A 65 -4.48 2.41 1.51
N SER A 66 -5.08 3.17 2.41
CA SER A 66 -6.41 3.73 2.15
C SER A 66 -6.55 5.10 2.81
N ASN A 67 -7.62 5.80 2.48
CA ASN A 67 -7.89 7.10 3.09
C ASN A 67 -8.87 7.00 4.26
N LYS A 68 -9.37 5.79 4.53
CA LYS A 68 -10.28 5.56 5.64
C LYS A 68 -9.85 4.31 6.39
N LYS A 69 -9.94 4.36 7.71
CA LYS A 69 -9.66 3.20 8.53
C LYS A 69 -10.83 2.22 8.40
N PRO A 70 -10.60 0.98 7.99
CA PRO A 70 -11.67 -0.02 7.90
C PRO A 70 -12.32 -0.25 9.26
N GLU A 71 -13.61 -0.58 9.25
CA GLU A 71 -14.33 -0.87 10.48
C GLU A 71 -13.78 -2.10 11.19
N SER A 72 -13.34 -3.06 10.39
CA SER A 72 -12.82 -4.31 10.92
C SER A 72 -11.42 -4.51 10.38
N LEU A 73 -10.44 -4.56 11.25
CA LEU A 73 -9.05 -4.79 10.88
C LEU A 73 -8.73 -6.26 11.00
N ILE A 74 -8.11 -6.81 9.96
CA ILE A 74 -7.70 -8.20 9.97
C ILE A 74 -6.30 -8.27 10.60
N ASN A 75 -6.16 -9.11 11.61
CA ASN A 75 -4.87 -9.33 12.25
C ASN A 75 -3.89 -9.82 11.19
N GLU A 76 -2.66 -9.69 11.28
CA GLU A 76 -1.67 -10.12 10.32
C GLU A 76 -1.62 -9.27 9.06
N ARG A 77 -2.43 -8.21 8.99
CA ARG A 77 -2.36 -7.25 7.89
C ARG A 77 -1.97 -5.90 8.44
N THR A 78 -1.30 -5.10 7.63
CA THR A 78 -0.93 -3.75 8.01
C THR A 78 -1.77 -2.77 7.21
N TYR A 79 -2.35 -1.80 7.91
CA TYR A 79 -3.17 -0.76 7.28
C TYR A 79 -2.47 0.57 7.41
N VAL A 80 -2.28 1.24 6.29
CA VAL A 80 -1.68 2.58 6.25
C VAL A 80 -2.77 3.55 5.85
N ILE A 81 -3.05 4.50 6.72
CA ILE A 81 -4.09 5.48 6.48
C ILE A 81 -3.45 6.79 6.08
N THR A 82 -3.86 7.32 4.95
CA THR A 82 -3.31 8.56 4.42
C THR A 82 -4.45 9.43 3.91
N GLN A 83 -4.26 10.72 3.89
CA GLN A 83 -5.30 11.64 3.44
C GLN A 83 -5.55 11.54 1.94
N ASP A 84 -4.50 11.39 1.16
CA ASP A 84 -4.58 11.35 -0.30
C ASP A 84 -3.87 10.11 -0.83
N THR A 85 -4.65 9.12 -1.24
CA THR A 85 -4.08 7.86 -1.73
C THR A 85 -3.38 7.99 -3.08
N HIS A 86 -3.80 8.96 -3.90
CA HIS A 86 -3.11 9.19 -5.17
C HIS A 86 -1.72 9.77 -4.95
N ASP A 87 -1.60 10.71 -4.03
CA ASP A 87 -0.31 11.29 -3.67
C ASP A 87 0.58 10.22 -3.05
N ALA A 88 0.00 9.42 -2.15
CA ALA A 88 0.73 8.34 -1.52
C ALA A 88 1.24 7.34 -2.55
N LEU A 89 0.41 6.98 -3.53
CA LEU A 89 0.82 6.08 -4.59
C LEU A 89 2.03 6.62 -5.35
N ALA A 90 2.00 7.90 -5.71
CA ALA A 90 3.09 8.50 -6.46
C ALA A 90 4.41 8.41 -5.69
N ILE A 91 4.37 8.73 -4.41
CA ILE A 91 5.58 8.71 -3.58
C ILE A 91 6.04 7.27 -3.32
N ILE A 92 5.11 6.39 -2.99
CA ILE A 92 5.43 4.98 -2.74
C ILE A 92 6.04 4.34 -3.98
N ALA A 93 5.45 4.57 -5.14
CA ALA A 93 5.97 4.02 -6.38
C ALA A 93 7.36 4.55 -6.67
N SER A 94 7.57 5.83 -6.44
CA SER A 94 8.89 6.43 -6.64
C SER A 94 9.92 5.77 -5.72
N ASN A 95 9.57 5.56 -4.46
CA ASN A 95 10.47 4.91 -3.51
C ASN A 95 10.76 3.46 -3.93
N TYR A 96 9.75 2.79 -4.45
CA TYR A 96 9.89 1.38 -4.83
C TYR A 96 10.77 1.23 -6.07
N TYR A 97 10.55 2.06 -7.10
CA TYR A 97 11.25 1.92 -8.37
C TYR A 97 12.59 2.65 -8.44
N ASN A 98 12.84 3.57 -7.52
CA ASN A 98 14.07 4.35 -7.52
C ASN A 98 14.99 4.01 -6.34
N ARG A 99 15.06 2.73 -5.98
CA ARG A 99 15.90 2.30 -4.88
C ARG A 99 17.37 2.61 -5.18
N PRO A 100 18.07 3.28 -4.26
CA PRO A 100 19.45 3.69 -4.52
C PRO A 100 20.39 2.54 -4.84
N SER A 101 20.24 1.42 -4.16
CA SER A 101 21.12 0.29 -4.38
C SER A 101 21.03 -0.26 -5.80
N ASP A 102 19.87 -0.14 -6.41
CA ASP A 102 19.67 -0.63 -7.77
C ASP A 102 20.31 0.28 -8.79
N LYS A 103 20.29 1.55 -8.50
CA LYS A 103 20.82 2.53 -9.44
C LYS A 103 22.32 2.52 -9.53
N LEU A 104 22.97 2.01 -8.55
CA LEU A 104 24.41 1.96 -8.55
C LEU A 104 24.96 1.03 -9.62
N LYS A 105 24.12 0.26 -10.21
CA LYS A 105 24.52 -0.66 -11.26
C LYS A 105 24.71 0.00 -12.60
N LEU A 106 24.38 1.20 -12.70
CA LEU A 106 24.48 1.93 -13.97
C LEU A 106 25.91 2.15 -14.43
#